data_1d5cb56ada39865d0f6871661ec5aa5e
#
_entry.id   1d5cb56ada39865d0f6871661ec5aa5e
#
_cell.length_a   1.000
_cell.length_b   1.000
_cell.length_c   1.000
_cell.angle_alpha   90.00
_cell.angle_beta   90.00
_cell.angle_gamma   90.00
#
_symmetry.space_group_name_H-M   'P 1'
#
loop_
_entity.id
_entity.type
_entity.pdbx_description
1 polymer ?
#
loop_
_entity_poly.entity_id
_entity_poly.type
_entity_poly.pdbx_seq_one_letter_code
_entity_poly.pdbx_strand_id
1 'polypeptide(L)'
;MDIYDNNINVLTNYIADGSKGCNSNAVGVELEHFVIDKNGDCVPYINGVENIIEQLAQNFPKHVYSEGFLIGLSCDKYNITLEPGAQIEISIKPTENICEIENIYGEFLSVINPILDKYSYRLTTLGYMPKNKAKDISLIPKKRYEYMNKYFKSVGTRGINMMRGTASAQVSIDFANEKDCVQKFKKANIISPILSLICDNAPVFEGKPILGNT
;
A
#
# COMPACT_ATOMS: atom_id res chain seq x y z
N MET A 1 8.52 15.81 -35.25
CA MET A 1 8.74 14.89 -34.12
C MET A 1 7.49 14.02 -34.05
N ASP A 2 7.64 12.72 -34.14
CA ASP A 2 6.52 11.78 -34.07
C ASP A 2 5.87 11.89 -32.66
N ILE A 3 4.57 11.59 -32.57
CA ILE A 3 3.84 11.57 -31.29
C ILE A 3 4.53 10.62 -30.29
N TYR A 4 5.08 9.53 -30.80
CA TYR A 4 5.84 8.56 -29.98
C TYR A 4 7.09 9.20 -29.37
N ASP A 5 7.92 9.88 -30.18
CA ASP A 5 9.15 10.55 -29.70
C ASP A 5 8.81 11.63 -28.66
N ASN A 6 7.74 12.38 -28.90
CA ASN A 6 7.28 13.39 -27.94
C ASN A 6 6.86 12.77 -26.61
N ASN A 7 6.11 11.67 -26.63
CA ASN A 7 5.70 10.97 -25.41
C ASN A 7 6.87 10.39 -24.63
N ILE A 8 7.87 9.81 -25.33
CA ILE A 8 9.09 9.32 -24.68
C ILE A 8 9.84 10.46 -23.98
N ASN A 9 9.99 11.60 -24.64
CA ASN A 9 10.64 12.78 -24.05
C ASN A 9 9.89 13.29 -22.83
N VAL A 10 8.56 13.37 -22.88
CA VAL A 10 7.74 13.78 -21.74
C VAL A 10 7.92 12.84 -20.55
N LEU A 11 7.89 11.53 -20.76
CA LEU A 11 8.08 10.52 -19.73
C LEU A 11 9.51 10.55 -19.16
N THR A 12 10.50 10.71 -20.01
CA THR A 12 11.92 10.81 -19.60
C THR A 12 12.14 12.03 -18.74
N ASN A 13 11.61 13.20 -19.14
CA ASN A 13 11.73 14.43 -18.38
C ASN A 13 10.98 14.31 -17.03
N TYR A 14 9.80 13.72 -17.01
CA TYR A 14 9.06 13.48 -15.77
C TYR A 14 9.86 12.67 -14.74
N ILE A 15 10.54 11.60 -15.21
CA ILE A 15 11.42 10.81 -14.34
C ILE A 15 12.64 11.63 -13.91
N ALA A 16 13.30 12.33 -14.85
CA ALA A 16 14.49 13.12 -14.57
C ALA A 16 14.23 14.26 -13.57
N ASP A 17 13.07 14.91 -13.67
CA ASP A 17 12.66 15.99 -12.75
C ASP A 17 12.43 15.49 -11.32
N GLY A 18 12.23 14.17 -11.14
CA GLY A 18 12.15 13.52 -9.83
C GLY A 18 13.48 13.37 -9.11
N SER A 19 14.62 13.69 -9.75
CA SER A 19 15.94 13.59 -9.13
C SER A 19 16.10 14.56 -7.95
N LYS A 20 16.72 14.09 -6.86
CA LYS A 20 16.91 14.87 -5.61
C LYS A 20 18.32 15.42 -5.44
N GLY A 21 19.18 15.33 -6.49
CA GLY A 21 20.59 15.69 -6.36
C GLY A 21 21.40 14.67 -5.57
N CYS A 22 22.64 15.05 -5.24
CA CYS A 22 23.63 14.07 -4.76
C CYS A 22 23.52 13.63 -3.30
N ASN A 23 22.59 14.09 -2.49
CA ASN A 23 22.68 13.96 -1.03
C ASN A 23 21.41 13.43 -0.34
N SER A 24 20.45 12.87 -1.04
CA SER A 24 19.31 12.27 -0.37
C SER A 24 19.55 10.77 -0.17
N ASN A 25 19.68 10.34 1.09
CA ASN A 25 19.64 8.95 1.53
C ASN A 25 18.29 8.62 2.19
N ALA A 26 17.31 9.49 1.99
CA ALA A 26 15.99 9.30 2.59
C ALA A 26 15.27 8.10 1.99
N VAL A 27 14.56 7.39 2.85
CA VAL A 27 13.75 6.23 2.53
C VAL A 27 12.31 6.51 2.90
N GLY A 28 11.39 6.39 1.95
CA GLY A 28 9.96 6.37 2.19
C GLY A 28 9.47 4.93 2.39
N VAL A 29 8.52 4.74 3.30
CA VAL A 29 7.97 3.41 3.61
C VAL A 29 6.46 3.45 3.57
N GLU A 30 5.88 2.44 2.92
CA GLU A 30 4.44 2.21 2.89
C GLU A 30 4.14 0.83 3.47
N LEU A 31 3.19 0.75 4.40
CA LEU A 31 2.78 -0.49 5.04
C LEU A 31 1.27 -0.64 4.93
N GLU A 32 0.84 -1.68 4.27
CA GLU A 32 -0.56 -2.02 4.08
C GLU A 32 -1.03 -3.08 5.08
N HIS A 33 -2.25 -2.95 5.57
CA HIS A 33 -2.83 -3.86 6.55
C HIS A 33 -4.28 -4.18 6.20
N PHE A 34 -4.65 -5.44 6.19
CA PHE A 34 -6.07 -5.78 6.26
C PHE A 34 -6.60 -5.52 7.67
N VAL A 35 -7.82 -5.04 7.74
CA VAL A 35 -8.62 -5.07 8.96
C VAL A 35 -9.41 -6.38 8.97
N ILE A 36 -9.26 -7.15 10.03
CA ILE A 36 -9.97 -8.41 10.22
C ILE A 36 -10.85 -8.36 11.47
N ASP A 37 -11.97 -9.08 11.42
CA ASP A 37 -12.84 -9.26 12.59
C ASP A 37 -12.34 -10.40 13.51
N LYS A 38 -13.06 -10.65 14.59
CA LYS A 38 -12.78 -11.74 15.55
C LYS A 38 -12.76 -13.14 14.96
N ASN A 39 -13.38 -13.35 13.79
CA ASN A 39 -13.41 -14.62 13.08
C ASN A 39 -12.29 -14.73 12.04
N GLY A 40 -11.50 -13.66 11.85
CA GLY A 40 -10.47 -13.55 10.82
C GLY A 40 -11.01 -13.23 9.43
N ASP A 41 -12.24 -12.76 9.32
CA ASP A 41 -12.83 -12.31 8.07
C ASP A 41 -12.44 -10.85 7.78
N CYS A 42 -12.19 -10.54 6.50
CA CYS A 42 -11.88 -9.20 6.04
C CYS A 42 -13.05 -8.25 6.32
N VAL A 43 -12.78 -7.16 7.00
CA VAL A 43 -13.77 -6.12 7.27
C VAL A 43 -13.96 -5.26 6.01
N PRO A 44 -15.20 -5.12 5.48
CA PRO A 44 -15.46 -4.31 4.31
C PRO A 44 -15.31 -2.81 4.62
N TYR A 45 -15.24 -1.98 3.56
CA TYR A 45 -15.22 -0.54 3.74
C TYR A 45 -16.53 -0.04 4.37
N ILE A 46 -17.66 -0.29 3.71
CA ILE A 46 -18.99 0.19 4.15
C ILE A 46 -19.38 -0.44 5.48
N ASN A 47 -19.73 0.40 6.44
CA ASN A 47 -20.06 0.03 7.85
C ASN A 47 -18.94 -0.73 8.58
N GLY A 48 -17.72 -0.70 8.08
CA GLY A 48 -16.54 -1.35 8.67
C GLY A 48 -15.38 -0.39 8.77
N VAL A 49 -14.44 -0.45 7.79
CA VAL A 49 -13.25 0.43 7.77
C VAL A 49 -13.63 1.91 7.67
N GLU A 50 -14.74 2.24 7.05
CA GLU A 50 -15.32 3.58 7.03
C GLU A 50 -15.43 4.17 8.44
N ASN A 51 -16.02 3.43 9.38
CA ASN A 51 -16.18 3.88 10.77
C ASN A 51 -14.82 4.07 11.48
N ILE A 52 -13.82 3.27 11.11
CA ILE A 52 -12.46 3.39 11.65
C ILE A 52 -11.81 4.68 11.17
N ILE A 53 -11.84 4.93 9.86
CA ILE A 53 -11.18 6.11 9.27
C ILE A 53 -11.89 7.41 9.69
N GLU A 54 -13.20 7.39 9.86
CA GLU A 54 -13.95 8.53 10.40
C GLU A 54 -13.58 8.88 11.85
N GLN A 55 -13.36 7.88 12.71
CA GLN A 55 -12.89 8.13 14.07
C GLN A 55 -11.44 8.61 14.09
N LEU A 56 -10.58 8.05 13.22
CA LEU A 56 -9.20 8.52 13.05
C LEU A 56 -9.14 9.97 12.59
N ALA A 57 -10.08 10.41 11.74
CA ALA A 57 -10.11 11.76 11.18
C ALA A 57 -10.08 12.88 12.23
N GLN A 58 -10.58 12.61 13.44
CA GLN A 58 -10.53 13.59 14.53
C GLN A 58 -9.11 13.98 14.95
N ASN A 59 -8.12 13.14 14.63
CA ASN A 59 -6.71 13.35 14.97
C ASN A 59 -5.87 13.87 13.78
N PHE A 60 -6.48 14.11 12.62
CA PHE A 60 -5.76 14.48 11.41
C PHE A 60 -6.22 15.84 10.86
N PRO A 61 -5.27 16.72 10.48
CA PRO A 61 -5.61 18.05 9.96
C PRO A 61 -6.14 18.05 8.52
N LYS A 62 -5.88 17.01 7.75
CA LYS A 62 -6.27 16.93 6.34
C LYS A 62 -7.00 15.63 6.03
N HIS A 63 -8.11 15.74 5.32
CA HIS A 63 -8.97 14.65 4.93
C HIS A 63 -9.05 14.56 3.40
N VAL A 64 -9.06 13.34 2.86
CA VAL A 64 -9.16 13.06 1.42
C VAL A 64 -10.46 12.32 1.15
N TYR A 65 -11.28 12.88 0.27
CA TYR A 65 -12.56 12.30 -0.13
C TYR A 65 -12.55 11.86 -1.59
N SER A 66 -13.27 10.79 -1.90
CA SER A 66 -13.60 10.34 -3.25
C SER A 66 -15.07 9.98 -3.31
N GLU A 67 -15.82 10.51 -4.28
CA GLU A 67 -17.26 10.26 -4.44
C GLU A 67 -18.09 10.48 -3.14
N GLY A 68 -17.65 11.42 -2.28
CA GLY A 68 -18.28 11.70 -0.99
C GLY A 68 -17.82 10.82 0.17
N PHE A 69 -17.02 9.80 -0.07
CA PHE A 69 -16.48 8.89 0.95
C PHE A 69 -15.09 9.32 1.42
N LEU A 70 -14.85 9.23 2.73
CA LEU A 70 -13.54 9.48 3.31
C LEU A 70 -12.61 8.29 3.02
N ILE A 71 -11.55 8.55 2.25
CA ILE A 71 -10.62 7.49 1.78
C ILE A 71 -9.16 7.73 2.16
N GLY A 72 -8.88 8.81 2.88
CA GLY A 72 -7.52 9.10 3.31
C GLY A 72 -7.44 10.24 4.30
N LEU A 73 -6.37 10.23 5.07
CA LEU A 73 -6.03 11.20 6.10
C LEU A 73 -4.56 11.59 5.94
N SER A 74 -4.19 12.81 6.31
CA SER A 74 -2.80 13.26 6.19
C SER A 74 -2.39 14.13 7.35
N CYS A 75 -1.17 13.93 7.83
CA CYS A 75 -0.48 14.81 8.77
C CYS A 75 0.95 15.11 8.31
N ASP A 76 1.73 15.79 9.14
CA ASP A 76 3.10 16.19 8.76
C ASP A 76 4.07 15.01 8.67
N LYS A 77 3.83 13.91 9.38
CA LYS A 77 4.72 12.75 9.44
C LYS A 77 4.35 11.65 8.45
N TYR A 78 3.06 11.40 8.22
CA TYR A 78 2.57 10.30 7.39
C TYR A 78 1.19 10.57 6.81
N ASN A 79 0.82 9.77 5.84
CA ASN A 79 -0.54 9.69 5.30
C ASN A 79 -1.15 8.34 5.65
N ILE A 80 -2.47 8.31 5.78
CA ILE A 80 -3.25 7.08 5.78
C ILE A 80 -4.08 7.08 4.50
N THR A 81 -4.01 5.99 3.74
CA THR A 81 -4.81 5.78 2.54
C THR A 81 -5.53 4.44 2.60
N LEU A 82 -6.50 4.25 1.70
CA LEU A 82 -7.21 3.00 1.57
C LEU A 82 -6.95 2.38 0.21
N GLU A 83 -6.57 1.12 0.25
CA GLU A 83 -6.32 0.27 -0.90
C GLU A 83 -7.60 -0.47 -1.35
N PRO A 84 -7.66 -1.10 -2.56
CA PRO A 84 -8.91 -1.58 -3.19
C PRO A 84 -9.80 -2.44 -2.32
N GLY A 85 -9.24 -3.32 -1.49
CA GLY A 85 -9.96 -4.21 -0.59
C GLY A 85 -10.14 -3.65 0.83
N ALA A 86 -10.10 -2.32 0.99
CA ALA A 86 -10.16 -1.60 2.25
C ALA A 86 -8.94 -1.86 3.17
N GLN A 87 -7.80 -2.28 2.60
CA GLN A 87 -6.56 -2.31 3.35
C GLN A 87 -6.22 -0.87 3.78
N ILE A 88 -5.82 -0.73 5.05
CA ILE A 88 -5.33 0.54 5.59
C ILE A 88 -3.84 0.61 5.32
N GLU A 89 -3.43 1.59 4.53
CA GLU A 89 -2.04 1.89 4.26
C GLU A 89 -1.57 3.07 5.10
N ILE A 90 -0.41 2.95 5.72
CA ILE A 90 0.35 4.07 6.23
C ILE A 90 1.53 4.35 5.31
N SER A 91 1.60 5.56 4.73
CA SER A 91 2.72 6.03 3.92
C SER A 91 3.54 7.02 4.75
N ILE A 92 4.68 6.57 5.27
CA ILE A 92 5.59 7.37 6.11
C ILE A 92 6.44 8.26 5.20
N LYS A 93 6.50 9.55 5.52
CA LYS A 93 7.31 10.50 4.73
C LYS A 93 8.79 10.12 4.77
N PRO A 94 9.53 10.39 3.68
CA PRO A 94 10.94 10.03 3.58
C PRO A 94 11.77 10.57 4.76
N THR A 95 12.56 9.68 5.36
CA THR A 95 13.51 10.00 6.44
C THR A 95 14.82 9.26 6.21
N GLU A 96 15.92 9.83 6.73
CA GLU A 96 17.26 9.20 6.71
C GLU A 96 17.51 8.30 7.93
N ASN A 97 16.54 8.26 8.87
CA ASN A 97 16.68 7.52 10.12
C ASN A 97 15.61 6.43 10.24
N ILE A 98 16.03 5.17 10.16
CA ILE A 98 15.12 4.03 10.25
C ILE A 98 14.42 3.92 11.61
N CYS A 99 15.04 4.39 12.69
CA CYS A 99 14.38 4.42 14.01
C CYS A 99 13.22 5.41 14.06
N GLU A 100 13.24 6.43 13.22
CA GLU A 100 12.11 7.36 13.08
C GLU A 100 10.91 6.68 12.42
N ILE A 101 11.15 5.80 11.44
CA ILE A 101 10.10 4.99 10.80
C ILE A 101 9.42 4.12 11.84
N GLU A 102 10.19 3.44 12.70
CA GLU A 102 9.66 2.60 13.78
C GLU A 102 8.82 3.42 14.77
N ASN A 103 9.30 4.59 15.18
CA ASN A 103 8.59 5.49 16.09
C ASN A 103 7.27 5.98 15.48
N ILE A 104 7.28 6.41 14.22
CA ILE A 104 6.07 6.87 13.51
C ILE A 104 5.05 5.73 13.36
N TYR A 105 5.51 4.53 13.03
CA TYR A 105 4.64 3.37 12.95
C TYR A 105 4.05 3.02 14.32
N GLY A 106 4.84 3.10 15.39
CA GLY A 106 4.36 2.95 16.77
C GLY A 106 3.30 3.99 17.17
N GLU A 107 3.50 5.26 16.79
CA GLU A 107 2.50 6.32 16.96
C GLU A 107 1.19 5.97 16.23
N PHE A 108 1.26 5.56 14.97
CA PHE A 108 0.09 5.12 14.20
C PHE A 108 -0.66 3.98 14.91
N LEU A 109 0.05 2.93 15.34
CA LEU A 109 -0.58 1.80 16.04
C LEU A 109 -1.22 2.23 17.36
N SER A 110 -0.63 3.18 18.09
CA SER A 110 -1.17 3.69 19.34
C SER A 110 -2.50 4.45 19.18
N VAL A 111 -2.71 5.05 18.01
CA VAL A 111 -3.94 5.79 17.69
C VAL A 111 -5.01 4.87 17.11
N ILE A 112 -4.65 3.94 16.24
CA ILE A 112 -5.63 3.09 15.55
C ILE A 112 -6.13 1.93 16.41
N ASN A 113 -5.26 1.27 17.18
CA ASN A 113 -5.63 0.07 17.96
C ASN A 113 -6.79 0.32 18.93
N PRO A 114 -6.83 1.42 19.72
CA PRO A 114 -7.97 1.69 20.58
C PRO A 114 -9.30 1.85 19.84
N ILE A 115 -9.26 2.28 18.58
CA ILE A 115 -10.45 2.39 17.74
C ILE A 115 -10.88 1.02 17.25
N LEU A 116 -9.94 0.20 16.78
CA LEU A 116 -10.19 -1.16 16.32
C LEU A 116 -10.78 -2.04 17.45
N ASP A 117 -10.26 -1.91 18.66
CA ASP A 117 -10.70 -2.67 19.82
C ASP A 117 -12.20 -2.46 20.15
N LYS A 118 -12.74 -1.24 19.91
CA LYS A 118 -14.17 -0.94 20.12
C LYS A 118 -15.08 -1.82 19.24
N TYR A 119 -14.57 -2.25 18.08
CA TYR A 119 -15.29 -3.09 17.12
C TYR A 119 -14.86 -4.56 17.16
N SER A 120 -13.92 -4.91 18.06
CA SER A 120 -13.27 -6.22 18.07
C SER A 120 -12.57 -6.55 16.74
N TYR A 121 -11.99 -5.54 16.11
CA TYR A 121 -11.20 -5.65 14.89
C TYR A 121 -9.70 -5.63 15.19
N ARG A 122 -8.90 -6.10 14.25
CA ARG A 122 -7.43 -6.09 14.33
C ARG A 122 -6.81 -5.82 12.96
N LEU A 123 -5.61 -5.23 12.95
CA LEU A 123 -4.76 -5.22 11.77
C LEU A 123 -4.05 -6.57 11.64
N THR A 124 -3.94 -7.08 10.42
CA THR A 124 -3.05 -8.20 10.11
C THR A 124 -1.82 -7.71 9.37
N THR A 125 -0.67 -8.31 9.69
CA THR A 125 0.62 -8.04 9.03
C THR A 125 0.93 -9.05 7.93
N LEU A 126 -0.02 -9.92 7.57
CA LEU A 126 0.18 -10.91 6.51
C LEU A 126 0.14 -10.27 5.12
N GLY A 127 1.02 -10.72 4.24
CA GLY A 127 1.12 -10.21 2.87
C GLY A 127 -0.06 -10.60 1.96
N TYR A 128 -0.88 -11.56 2.37
CA TYR A 128 -2.11 -11.95 1.68
C TYR A 128 -3.24 -12.22 2.67
N MET A 129 -4.48 -11.86 2.27
CA MET A 129 -5.67 -12.14 3.09
C MET A 129 -5.84 -13.65 3.30
N PRO A 130 -5.68 -14.16 4.53
CA PRO A 130 -5.52 -15.60 4.72
C PRO A 130 -6.81 -16.38 4.51
N LYS A 131 -7.98 -15.80 4.81
CA LYS A 131 -9.26 -16.52 4.87
C LYS A 131 -10.16 -16.24 3.67
N ASN A 132 -10.45 -14.98 3.39
CA ASN A 132 -11.40 -14.63 2.36
C ASN A 132 -10.79 -14.78 0.95
N LYS A 133 -11.61 -15.19 0.00
CA LYS A 133 -11.23 -15.17 -1.42
C LYS A 133 -11.20 -13.74 -1.93
N ALA A 134 -10.15 -13.38 -2.65
CA ALA A 134 -9.99 -12.02 -3.18
C ALA A 134 -11.19 -11.53 -4.00
N LYS A 135 -11.86 -12.43 -4.75
CA LYS A 135 -13.07 -12.10 -5.53
C LYS A 135 -14.26 -11.67 -4.68
N ASP A 136 -14.31 -12.11 -3.41
CA ASP A 136 -15.42 -11.87 -2.48
C ASP A 136 -15.15 -10.65 -1.60
N ILE A 137 -13.93 -10.09 -1.59
CA ILE A 137 -13.58 -8.84 -0.91
C ILE A 137 -14.17 -7.67 -1.68
N SER A 138 -14.97 -6.84 -1.01
CA SER A 138 -15.61 -5.66 -1.59
C SER A 138 -14.59 -4.57 -1.94
N LEU A 139 -14.82 -3.86 -3.04
CA LEU A 139 -14.03 -2.67 -3.37
C LEU A 139 -14.48 -1.47 -2.55
N ILE A 140 -13.53 -0.62 -2.18
CA ILE A 140 -13.86 0.71 -1.67
C ILE A 140 -14.47 1.58 -2.80
N PRO A 141 -15.28 2.59 -2.47
CA PRO A 141 -15.93 3.47 -3.43
C PRO A 141 -14.94 4.48 -4.04
N LYS A 142 -14.03 4.00 -4.86
CA LYS A 142 -13.01 4.78 -5.57
C LYS A 142 -13.03 4.40 -7.05
N LYS A 143 -13.46 5.32 -7.90
CA LYS A 143 -13.69 5.09 -9.33
C LYS A 143 -12.50 4.45 -10.07
N ARG A 144 -11.28 4.85 -9.70
CA ARG A 144 -10.06 4.23 -10.23
C ARG A 144 -10.06 2.71 -10.06
N TYR A 145 -10.51 2.22 -8.89
CA TYR A 145 -10.50 0.79 -8.58
C TYR A 145 -11.60 0.02 -9.31
N GLU A 146 -12.69 0.67 -9.67
CA GLU A 146 -13.71 0.05 -10.56
C GLU A 146 -13.14 -0.21 -11.95
N TYR A 147 -12.40 0.78 -12.52
CA TYR A 147 -11.72 0.60 -13.81
C TYR A 147 -10.65 -0.49 -13.76
N MET A 148 -9.80 -0.48 -12.72
CA MET A 148 -8.79 -1.50 -12.51
C MET A 148 -9.42 -2.88 -12.37
N ASN A 149 -10.49 -3.03 -11.60
CA ASN A 149 -11.21 -4.29 -11.43
C ASN A 149 -11.81 -4.81 -12.75
N LYS A 150 -12.36 -3.91 -13.57
CA LYS A 150 -12.87 -4.27 -14.90
C LYS A 150 -11.72 -4.76 -15.80
N TYR A 151 -10.62 -4.04 -15.82
CA TYR A 151 -9.44 -4.40 -16.59
C TYR A 151 -8.86 -5.76 -16.15
N PHE A 152 -8.62 -5.95 -14.86
CA PHE A 152 -8.03 -7.19 -14.35
C PHE A 152 -8.92 -8.42 -14.48
N LYS A 153 -10.23 -8.26 -14.65
CA LYS A 153 -11.12 -9.38 -15.02
C LYS A 153 -10.91 -9.87 -16.45
N SER A 154 -10.37 -9.01 -17.33
CA SER A 154 -10.14 -9.34 -18.74
C SER A 154 -8.69 -9.72 -19.05
N VAL A 155 -7.75 -9.49 -18.12
CA VAL A 155 -6.31 -9.66 -18.35
C VAL A 155 -5.71 -10.55 -17.25
N GLY A 156 -5.13 -11.68 -17.64
CA GLY A 156 -4.46 -12.60 -16.74
C GLY A 156 -5.41 -13.32 -15.77
N THR A 157 -4.84 -14.08 -14.85
CA THR A 157 -5.59 -14.92 -13.91
C THR A 157 -5.50 -14.48 -12.45
N ARG A 158 -4.55 -13.61 -12.10
CA ARG A 158 -4.23 -13.23 -10.72
C ARG A 158 -4.40 -11.73 -10.41
N GLY A 159 -4.85 -10.92 -11.39
CA GLY A 159 -4.99 -9.48 -11.20
C GLY A 159 -5.95 -9.10 -10.06
N ILE A 160 -7.06 -9.83 -9.90
CA ILE A 160 -8.00 -9.62 -8.79
C ILE A 160 -7.38 -10.03 -7.44
N ASN A 161 -6.62 -11.12 -7.41
CA ASN A 161 -5.92 -11.56 -6.20
C ASN A 161 -4.91 -10.49 -5.75
N MET A 162 -4.09 -9.98 -6.66
CA MET A 162 -3.15 -8.88 -6.39
C MET A 162 -3.88 -7.64 -5.89
N MET A 163 -4.94 -7.21 -6.57
CA MET A 163 -5.60 -5.95 -6.27
C MET A 163 -6.35 -5.96 -4.93
N ARG A 164 -6.99 -7.07 -4.57
CA ARG A 164 -7.88 -7.13 -3.39
C ARG A 164 -7.36 -8.02 -2.26
N GLY A 165 -6.43 -8.92 -2.58
CA GLY A 165 -5.99 -9.95 -1.65
C GLY A 165 -4.61 -9.71 -1.05
N THR A 166 -3.83 -8.74 -1.54
CA THR A 166 -2.48 -8.45 -1.02
C THR A 166 -2.47 -7.26 -0.08
N ALA A 167 -1.52 -7.28 0.85
CA ALA A 167 -1.14 -6.16 1.69
C ALA A 167 0.39 -6.15 1.77
N SER A 168 1.01 -5.15 1.18
CA SER A 168 2.45 -5.10 0.95
C SER A 168 3.19 -4.19 1.94
N ALA A 169 4.49 -4.42 2.08
CA ALA A 169 5.44 -3.45 2.59
C ALA A 169 6.26 -2.92 1.41
N GLN A 170 6.27 -1.62 1.21
CA GLN A 170 6.94 -0.99 0.09
C GLN A 170 7.99 0.00 0.58
N VAL A 171 9.09 0.09 -0.16
CA VAL A 171 10.20 1.01 0.13
C VAL A 171 10.51 1.83 -1.10
N SER A 172 10.49 3.15 -0.95
CA SER A 172 10.89 4.11 -1.97
C SER A 172 12.24 4.71 -1.62
N ILE A 173 13.14 4.77 -2.60
CA ILE A 173 14.46 5.38 -2.47
C ILE A 173 14.65 6.44 -3.57
N ASP A 174 15.29 7.54 -3.19
CA ASP A 174 15.61 8.62 -4.12
C ASP A 174 16.77 8.24 -5.07
N PHE A 175 16.91 9.00 -6.15
CA PHE A 175 18.06 8.95 -7.03
C PHE A 175 18.62 10.37 -7.31
N ALA A 176 19.92 10.43 -7.51
CA ALA A 176 20.64 11.71 -7.67
C ALA A 176 20.65 12.23 -9.12
N ASN A 177 20.68 11.32 -10.08
CA ASN A 177 20.74 11.59 -11.52
C ASN A 177 20.42 10.32 -12.30
N GLU A 178 20.40 10.42 -13.63
CA GLU A 178 20.09 9.28 -14.53
C GLU A 178 20.99 8.06 -14.28
N LYS A 179 22.30 8.26 -14.16
CA LYS A 179 23.26 7.15 -13.93
C LYS A 179 22.95 6.44 -12.62
N ASP A 180 22.67 7.17 -11.54
CA ASP A 180 22.31 6.62 -10.24
C ASP A 180 20.96 5.89 -10.31
N CYS A 181 19.96 6.47 -10.97
CA CYS A 181 18.65 5.84 -11.22
C CYS A 181 18.81 4.49 -11.90
N VAL A 182 19.54 4.44 -13.03
CA VAL A 182 19.77 3.21 -13.79
C VAL A 182 20.51 2.16 -12.96
N GLN A 183 21.51 2.57 -12.16
CA GLN A 183 22.24 1.64 -11.29
C GLN A 183 21.37 1.07 -10.18
N LYS A 184 20.57 1.91 -9.50
CA LYS A 184 19.64 1.49 -8.45
C LYS A 184 18.58 0.56 -9.00
N PHE A 185 17.98 0.90 -10.15
CA PHE A 185 17.01 0.06 -10.84
C PHE A 185 17.56 -1.33 -11.18
N LYS A 186 18.78 -1.39 -11.76
CA LYS A 186 19.44 -2.66 -12.05
C LYS A 186 19.70 -3.48 -10.80
N LYS A 187 20.22 -2.86 -9.74
CA LYS A 187 20.49 -3.53 -8.47
C LYS A 187 19.19 -4.07 -7.85
N ALA A 188 18.11 -3.28 -7.84
CA ALA A 188 16.81 -3.71 -7.33
C ALA A 188 16.30 -4.95 -8.07
N ASN A 189 16.41 -4.98 -9.41
CA ASN A 189 16.02 -6.16 -10.19
C ASN A 189 16.89 -7.40 -9.89
N ILE A 190 18.18 -7.22 -9.65
CA ILE A 190 19.09 -8.34 -9.31
C ILE A 190 18.74 -8.93 -7.94
N ILE A 191 18.44 -8.09 -6.94
CA ILE A 191 18.16 -8.56 -5.58
C ILE A 191 16.69 -8.97 -5.38
N SER A 192 15.78 -8.57 -6.28
CA SER A 192 14.34 -8.82 -6.18
C SER A 192 13.97 -10.29 -5.88
N PRO A 193 14.54 -11.32 -6.54
CA PRO A 193 14.22 -12.71 -6.21
C PRO A 193 14.63 -13.09 -4.79
N ILE A 194 15.74 -12.54 -4.28
CA ILE A 194 16.21 -12.79 -2.91
C ILE A 194 15.27 -12.10 -1.90
N LEU A 195 14.91 -10.84 -2.17
CA LEU A 195 13.97 -10.11 -1.32
C LEU A 195 12.60 -10.79 -1.30
N SER A 196 12.11 -11.26 -2.45
CA SER A 196 10.86 -12.00 -2.52
C SER A 196 10.87 -13.25 -1.62
N LEU A 197 11.99 -13.98 -1.59
CA LEU A 197 12.13 -15.15 -0.75
C LEU A 197 12.21 -14.82 0.75
N ILE A 198 12.95 -13.77 1.11
CA ILE A 198 13.18 -13.40 2.51
C ILE A 198 11.94 -12.71 3.12
N CYS A 199 11.24 -11.91 2.31
CA CYS A 199 10.10 -11.12 2.75
C CYS A 199 8.75 -11.81 2.51
N ASP A 200 8.73 -13.07 2.03
CA ASP A 200 7.48 -13.81 1.85
C ASP A 200 6.77 -13.98 3.20
N ASN A 201 5.58 -13.42 3.30
CA ASN A 201 4.74 -13.44 4.50
C ASN A 201 3.29 -13.80 4.14
N ALA A 202 3.10 -14.73 3.20
CA ALA A 202 1.79 -15.19 2.75
C ALA A 202 1.60 -16.71 2.94
N PRO A 203 1.67 -17.24 4.20
CA PRO A 203 1.65 -18.69 4.47
C PRO A 203 0.32 -19.36 4.16
N VAL A 204 -0.74 -18.59 3.94
CA VAL A 204 -2.10 -19.08 3.67
C VAL A 204 -2.69 -18.32 2.49
N PHE A 205 -3.22 -19.06 1.52
CA PHE A 205 -3.90 -18.51 0.34
C PHE A 205 -5.35 -18.97 0.32
N GLU A 206 -6.28 -18.02 0.49
CA GLU A 206 -7.73 -18.26 0.44
C GLU A 206 -8.17 -19.48 1.28
N GLY A 207 -7.73 -19.54 2.52
CA GLY A 207 -8.07 -20.58 3.49
C GLY A 207 -7.26 -21.87 3.38
N LYS A 208 -6.27 -21.93 2.49
CA LYS A 208 -5.43 -23.11 2.31
C LYS A 208 -3.98 -22.81 2.63
N PRO A 209 -3.29 -23.62 3.47
CA PRO A 209 -1.86 -23.49 3.68
C PRO A 209 -1.09 -23.60 2.35
N ILE A 210 -0.09 -22.77 2.17
CA ILE A 210 0.82 -22.85 1.04
C ILE A 210 1.98 -23.75 1.46
N LEU A 211 2.11 -24.89 0.81
CA LEU A 211 3.20 -25.83 1.00
C LEU A 211 4.27 -25.57 -0.07
N GLY A 212 5.21 -24.69 0.20
CA GLY A 212 6.26 -24.26 -0.72
C GLY A 212 6.22 -22.76 -1.02
N ASN A 213 7.31 -22.25 -1.60
CA ASN A 213 7.41 -20.83 -1.99
C ASN A 213 6.37 -20.52 -3.08
N THR A 214 5.59 -19.48 -2.86
CA THR A 214 4.63 -18.93 -3.82
C THR A 214 5.30 -18.08 -4.87
#